data_8e5c8417366ec0b65adc4461fc43a643
#
_entry.id   8e5c8417366ec0b65adc4461fc43a643
#
_cell.length_a   1.000
_cell.length_b   1.000
_cell.length_c   1.000
_cell.angle_alpha   90.00
_cell.angle_beta   90.00
_cell.angle_gamma   90.00
#
_symmetry.space_group_name_H-M   'P 1'
#
loop_
_entity.id
_entity.type
_entity.pdbx_description
1 polymer ?
#
loop_
_entity_poly.entity_id
_entity_poly.type
_entity_poly.pdbx_seq_one_letter_code
_entity_poly.pdbx_strand_id
1 'polypeptide(L)'
;MKSYVLSAASAIAIISSSAAFADGHVSPEAEVLHYWTSGGEAKSVAVLQEEFAANGGIWTDMPVAGGGGDAAMTALRARVLSGNAPTAVQLKGPAIQEWFNEGVLADISAVAEANNWADLLPTSIAAHMQCEGTWCAAPVNVHRVDWIWANAEILAANNIEMPTTWGEFNAAAEKLQAVGIIPLAHGGQAWQDATVFETVVLGLGGAEFYQAALVDLDPEALTSDTMIAVFDQMRTMRGYVDDNFSGRDWNLATAMVMNGEAAFQIMGDWAKGEFVAAGQEPGVDFLCASTPGDGYLYNVDSFAMFEVDGEDKQAGQALLAELVMGPNFQEVFNMNKGSIPARTDVSLDGFDACAQLSAADMSSTSEDGTLMPSYAHGMALFGAQSGAITDVVTAHFNSDMSSAETVQMLADAITNSM
;
A
#
# COMPACT_ATOMS: atom_id res chain seq x y z
N MET A 1 94.38 40.87 -23.13
CA MET A 1 93.13 41.45 -22.51
C MET A 1 91.98 40.68 -23.12
N LYS A 2 91.33 39.82 -22.32
CA LYS A 2 90.24 38.95 -22.80
C LYS A 2 88.93 39.63 -22.33
N SER A 3 88.09 39.98 -23.28
CA SER A 3 86.71 40.48 -23.04
C SER A 3 85.78 39.32 -22.84
N TYR A 4 85.02 39.34 -21.74
CA TYR A 4 83.96 38.41 -21.50
C TYR A 4 82.64 39.10 -21.88
N VAL A 5 81.89 38.48 -22.81
CA VAL A 5 80.53 38.88 -23.15
C VAL A 5 79.54 38.07 -22.25
N LEU A 6 78.80 38.75 -21.43
CA LEU A 6 77.68 38.12 -20.66
C LEU A 6 76.43 38.08 -21.55
N SER A 7 75.94 36.87 -21.86
CA SER A 7 74.63 36.68 -22.47
C SER A 7 73.60 36.47 -21.38
N ALA A 8 72.61 37.36 -21.30
CA ALA A 8 71.47 37.25 -20.43
C ALA A 8 70.42 36.37 -21.17
N ALA A 9 70.09 35.23 -20.60
CA ALA A 9 69.01 34.39 -21.07
C ALA A 9 67.72 34.75 -20.27
N SER A 10 66.74 35.34 -20.94
CA SER A 10 65.40 35.59 -20.36
C SER A 10 64.59 34.29 -20.41
N ALA A 11 64.31 33.72 -19.25
CA ALA A 11 63.37 32.63 -19.10
C ALA A 11 61.93 33.17 -19.09
N ILE A 12 61.15 32.88 -20.13
CA ILE A 12 59.72 33.10 -20.18
C ILE A 12 59.05 31.97 -19.39
N ALA A 13 58.53 32.25 -18.23
CA ALA A 13 57.65 31.33 -17.48
C ALA A 13 56.26 31.31 -18.11
N ILE A 14 55.94 30.22 -18.80
CA ILE A 14 54.59 29.96 -19.27
C ILE A 14 53.79 29.45 -18.03
N ILE A 15 52.92 30.32 -17.50
CA ILE A 15 51.93 29.95 -16.48
C ILE A 15 50.80 29.25 -17.21
N SER A 16 50.83 27.93 -17.22
CA SER A 16 49.70 27.09 -17.63
C SER A 16 48.62 27.21 -16.51
N SER A 17 47.63 28.04 -16.69
CA SER A 17 46.42 28.01 -15.88
C SER A 17 45.64 26.78 -16.30
N SER A 18 45.79 25.71 -15.57
CA SER A 18 44.84 24.59 -15.55
C SER A 18 43.51 25.13 -15.01
N ALA A 19 42.57 25.45 -15.89
CA ALA A 19 41.18 25.55 -15.51
C ALA A 19 40.77 24.16 -14.98
N ALA A 20 40.67 24.04 -13.67
CA ALA A 20 39.96 22.92 -13.10
C ALA A 20 38.48 23.08 -13.53
N PHE A 21 38.08 22.35 -14.55
CA PHE A 21 36.66 22.05 -14.70
C PHE A 21 36.32 21.28 -13.46
N ALA A 22 35.52 21.88 -12.55
CA ALA A 22 34.77 21.13 -11.58
C ALA A 22 33.80 20.29 -12.44
N ASP A 23 34.12 19.02 -12.66
CA ASP A 23 33.13 18.04 -13.06
C ASP A 23 32.04 18.13 -11.98
N GLY A 24 30.92 18.77 -12.32
CA GLY A 24 29.73 18.75 -11.50
C GLY A 24 29.28 17.30 -11.40
N HIS A 25 29.79 16.62 -10.38
CA HIS A 25 29.37 15.26 -10.10
C HIS A 25 27.95 15.33 -9.55
N VAL A 26 26.96 14.99 -10.36
CA VAL A 26 25.58 14.85 -9.93
C VAL A 26 25.51 13.67 -8.99
N SER A 27 25.10 13.91 -7.74
CA SER A 27 24.88 12.87 -6.74
C SER A 27 23.36 12.71 -6.55
N PRO A 28 22.76 11.61 -7.03
CA PRO A 28 21.31 11.42 -6.89
C PRO A 28 20.86 11.54 -5.41
N GLU A 29 19.93 12.46 -5.12
CA GLU A 29 19.39 12.67 -3.79
C GLU A 29 17.89 12.44 -3.77
N ALA A 30 17.38 11.64 -2.83
CA ALA A 30 15.96 11.42 -2.64
C ALA A 30 15.57 11.57 -1.17
N GLU A 31 14.68 12.52 -0.87
CA GLU A 31 13.92 12.56 0.38
C GLU A 31 12.58 11.88 0.13
N VAL A 32 12.33 10.76 0.84
CA VAL A 32 11.19 9.88 0.57
C VAL A 32 10.25 9.84 1.76
N LEU A 33 9.04 10.36 1.57
CA LEU A 33 7.97 10.31 2.56
C LEU A 33 7.14 9.04 2.36
N HIS A 34 7.05 8.24 3.41
CA HIS A 34 6.25 7.02 3.43
C HIS A 34 5.70 6.75 4.83
N TYR A 35 4.77 5.78 4.94
CA TYR A 35 4.16 5.39 6.23
C TYR A 35 4.41 3.92 6.60
N TRP A 36 5.39 3.28 5.98
CA TRP A 36 5.83 1.92 6.29
C TRP A 36 6.75 1.93 7.52
N THR A 37 6.18 1.64 8.69
CA THR A 37 6.90 1.77 9.99
C THR A 37 6.86 0.51 10.85
N SER A 38 6.09 -0.52 10.48
CA SER A 38 6.10 -1.82 11.16
C SER A 38 7.39 -2.61 10.89
N GLY A 39 7.59 -3.74 11.57
CA GLY A 39 8.79 -4.55 11.43
C GLY A 39 9.03 -5.08 10.02
N GLY A 40 7.99 -5.67 9.41
CA GLY A 40 8.03 -6.17 8.03
C GLY A 40 8.18 -5.05 7.01
N GLU A 41 7.47 -3.95 7.21
CA GLU A 41 7.52 -2.78 6.34
C GLU A 41 8.90 -2.10 6.35
N ALA A 42 9.48 -1.84 7.51
CA ALA A 42 10.81 -1.25 7.63
C ALA A 42 11.89 -2.13 6.97
N LYS A 43 11.78 -3.46 7.12
CA LYS A 43 12.66 -4.41 6.43
C LYS A 43 12.52 -4.33 4.90
N SER A 44 11.30 -4.11 4.39
CA SER A 44 11.05 -3.95 2.96
C SER A 44 11.66 -2.65 2.42
N VAL A 45 11.47 -1.53 3.11
CA VAL A 45 12.05 -0.23 2.73
C VAL A 45 13.57 -0.28 2.72
N ALA A 46 14.19 -1.00 3.66
CA ALA A 46 15.64 -1.14 3.73
C ALA A 46 16.24 -1.69 2.42
N VAL A 47 15.53 -2.58 1.71
CA VAL A 47 15.96 -3.09 0.40
C VAL A 47 16.15 -1.95 -0.59
N LEU A 48 15.18 -1.01 -0.67
CA LEU A 48 15.26 0.13 -1.57
C LEU A 48 16.36 1.11 -1.17
N GLN A 49 16.51 1.36 0.14
CA GLN A 49 17.55 2.24 0.67
C GLN A 49 18.95 1.71 0.35
N GLU A 50 19.16 0.40 0.51
CA GLU A 50 20.43 -0.28 0.21
C GLU A 50 20.74 -0.25 -1.29
N GLU A 51 19.75 -0.53 -2.16
CA GLU A 51 19.93 -0.46 -3.60
C GLU A 51 20.20 0.98 -4.08
N PHE A 52 19.50 1.97 -3.52
CA PHE A 52 19.70 3.38 -3.85
C PHE A 52 21.13 3.83 -3.49
N ALA A 53 21.59 3.48 -2.29
CA ALA A 53 22.95 3.78 -1.85
C ALA A 53 24.01 3.02 -2.67
N ALA A 54 23.76 1.76 -3.04
CA ALA A 54 24.69 0.97 -3.88
C ALA A 54 24.87 1.57 -5.29
N ASN A 55 23.86 2.31 -5.77
CA ASN A 55 23.91 3.04 -7.04
C ASN A 55 24.38 4.51 -6.89
N GLY A 56 24.98 4.86 -5.74
CA GLY A 56 25.58 6.17 -5.49
C GLY A 56 24.58 7.24 -5.06
N GLY A 57 23.34 6.87 -4.75
CA GLY A 57 22.30 7.77 -4.28
C GLY A 57 22.42 8.09 -2.78
N ILE A 58 21.95 9.26 -2.39
CA ILE A 58 21.83 9.72 -1.01
C ILE A 58 20.35 9.68 -0.63
N TRP A 59 19.99 8.77 0.28
CA TRP A 59 18.62 8.60 0.78
C TRP A 59 18.40 9.43 2.05
N THR A 60 17.34 10.22 2.07
CA THR A 60 16.81 10.87 3.29
C THR A 60 15.46 10.25 3.61
N ASP A 61 15.41 9.49 4.69
CA ASP A 61 14.21 8.78 5.11
C ASP A 61 13.26 9.70 5.85
N MET A 62 11.96 9.65 5.47
CA MET A 62 10.91 10.43 6.13
C MET A 62 9.70 9.54 6.46
N PRO A 63 9.85 8.59 7.41
CA PRO A 63 8.75 7.73 7.82
C PRO A 63 7.76 8.51 8.70
N VAL A 64 6.46 8.36 8.44
CA VAL A 64 5.38 8.95 9.25
C VAL A 64 4.47 7.82 9.73
N ALA A 65 4.53 7.51 11.01
CA ALA A 65 3.70 6.46 11.61
C ALA A 65 2.20 6.81 11.54
N GLY A 66 1.35 5.77 11.38
CA GLY A 66 -0.10 5.96 11.36
C GLY A 66 -0.86 5.01 10.45
N GLY A 67 -0.25 3.89 10.04
CA GLY A 67 -0.90 2.78 9.32
C GLY A 67 -1.54 3.15 7.98
N GLY A 68 -2.70 3.74 7.93
CA GLY A 68 -3.43 4.04 6.69
C GLY A 68 -2.88 5.22 5.85
N GLY A 69 -1.91 6.00 6.39
CA GLY A 69 -1.28 7.10 5.66
C GLY A 69 -1.83 8.50 5.93
N ASP A 70 -2.89 8.69 6.71
CA ASP A 70 -3.52 10.00 6.96
C ASP A 70 -2.57 11.03 7.55
N ALA A 71 -1.75 10.61 8.53
CA ALA A 71 -0.74 11.47 9.14
C ALA A 71 0.34 11.89 8.12
N ALA A 72 0.75 10.96 7.24
CA ALA A 72 1.70 11.23 6.17
C ALA A 72 1.13 12.24 5.16
N MET A 73 -0.15 12.09 4.76
CA MET A 73 -0.81 13.04 3.85
C MET A 73 -0.97 14.42 4.48
N THR A 74 -1.21 14.50 5.79
CA THR A 74 -1.23 15.78 6.52
C THR A 74 0.15 16.45 6.50
N ALA A 75 1.22 15.70 6.74
CA ALA A 75 2.59 16.18 6.67
C ALA A 75 2.96 16.64 5.25
N LEU A 76 2.56 15.85 4.23
CA LEU A 76 2.78 16.18 2.82
C LEU A 76 2.14 17.52 2.45
N ARG A 77 0.84 17.70 2.78
CA ARG A 77 0.13 18.97 2.48
C ARG A 77 0.84 20.19 3.10
N ALA A 78 1.28 20.07 4.36
CA ALA A 78 2.02 21.14 5.03
C ALA A 78 3.36 21.46 4.32
N ARG A 79 4.08 20.43 3.84
CA ARG A 79 5.33 20.55 3.10
C ARG A 79 5.13 21.22 1.74
N VAL A 80 4.16 20.76 0.96
CA VAL A 80 3.83 21.33 -0.36
C VAL A 80 3.41 22.78 -0.23
N LEU A 81 2.53 23.13 0.71
CA LEU A 81 2.11 24.50 0.96
C LEU A 81 3.26 25.44 1.37
N SER A 82 4.30 24.91 2.00
CA SER A 82 5.50 25.69 2.35
C SER A 82 6.55 25.76 1.24
N GLY A 83 6.29 25.16 0.07
CA GLY A 83 7.25 25.12 -1.04
C GLY A 83 8.45 24.18 -0.79
N ASN A 84 8.28 23.18 0.08
CA ASN A 84 9.31 22.21 0.45
C ASN A 84 8.79 20.77 0.32
N ALA A 85 8.31 20.42 -0.87
CA ALA A 85 7.86 19.06 -1.17
C ALA A 85 9.01 18.05 -1.04
N PRO A 86 8.74 16.80 -0.57
CA PRO A 86 9.72 15.71 -0.65
C PRO A 86 10.02 15.35 -2.11
N THR A 87 11.13 14.68 -2.35
CA THR A 87 11.50 14.21 -3.71
C THR A 87 10.53 13.17 -4.22
N ALA A 88 10.10 12.26 -3.35
CA ALA A 88 9.12 11.22 -3.65
C ALA A 88 8.20 10.95 -2.45
N VAL A 89 6.99 10.53 -2.72
CA VAL A 89 5.96 10.24 -1.70
C VAL A 89 5.23 8.96 -2.02
N GLN A 90 5.01 8.13 -1.02
CA GLN A 90 4.10 6.99 -1.13
C GLN A 90 2.67 7.48 -1.32
N LEU A 91 2.13 7.27 -2.52
CA LEU A 91 0.75 7.60 -2.91
C LEU A 91 0.07 6.41 -3.57
N LYS A 92 -1.26 6.47 -3.66
CA LYS A 92 -2.10 5.40 -4.20
C LYS A 92 -3.25 5.97 -5.03
N GLY A 93 -3.61 5.27 -6.11
CA GLY A 93 -4.83 5.48 -6.88
C GLY A 93 -5.17 6.95 -7.20
N PRO A 94 -6.42 7.36 -7.01
CA PRO A 94 -6.90 8.73 -7.30
C PRO A 94 -6.15 9.86 -6.59
N ALA A 95 -5.51 9.62 -5.44
CA ALA A 95 -4.70 10.65 -4.79
C ALA A 95 -3.53 11.13 -5.66
N ILE A 96 -3.00 10.28 -6.56
CA ILE A 96 -1.98 10.67 -7.53
C ILE A 96 -2.56 11.72 -8.49
N GLN A 97 -3.80 11.52 -8.97
CA GLN A 97 -4.48 12.47 -9.85
C GLN A 97 -4.81 13.79 -9.14
N GLU A 98 -5.17 13.74 -7.84
CA GLU A 98 -5.39 14.96 -7.04
C GLU A 98 -4.13 15.84 -7.02
N TRP A 99 -2.97 15.25 -6.70
CA TRP A 99 -1.70 16.00 -6.68
C TRP A 99 -1.23 16.43 -8.07
N PHE A 100 -1.50 15.63 -9.11
CA PHE A 100 -1.23 16.04 -10.49
C PHE A 100 -2.04 17.28 -10.89
N ASN A 101 -3.32 17.32 -10.55
CA ASN A 101 -4.20 18.46 -10.84
C ASN A 101 -3.76 19.74 -10.10
N GLU A 102 -3.08 19.61 -8.96
CA GLU A 102 -2.43 20.74 -8.26
C GLU A 102 -1.14 21.23 -8.96
N GLY A 103 -0.67 20.49 -9.99
CA GLY A 103 0.50 20.87 -10.78
C GLY A 103 1.82 20.72 -10.02
N VAL A 104 1.91 19.78 -9.09
CA VAL A 104 3.07 19.57 -8.22
C VAL A 104 3.80 18.25 -8.44
N LEU A 105 3.34 17.41 -9.38
CA LEU A 105 3.99 16.15 -9.72
C LEU A 105 4.93 16.30 -10.91
N ALA A 106 6.08 15.63 -10.83
CA ALA A 106 7.08 15.58 -11.88
C ALA A 106 6.74 14.51 -12.94
N ASP A 107 7.17 14.75 -14.17
CA ASP A 107 7.09 13.82 -15.29
C ASP A 107 8.28 12.86 -15.26
N ILE A 108 8.00 11.56 -15.09
CA ILE A 108 8.99 10.48 -15.15
C ILE A 108 8.85 9.60 -16.41
N SER A 109 8.14 10.08 -17.43
CA SER A 109 7.92 9.33 -18.70
C SER A 109 9.20 8.91 -19.36
N ALA A 110 10.26 9.72 -19.31
CA ALA A 110 11.56 9.37 -19.89
C ALA A 110 12.15 8.08 -19.29
N VAL A 111 12.01 7.87 -17.97
CA VAL A 111 12.45 6.64 -17.29
C VAL A 111 11.52 5.48 -17.65
N ALA A 112 10.21 5.70 -17.63
CA ALA A 112 9.20 4.69 -17.93
C ALA A 112 9.33 4.16 -19.36
N GLU A 113 9.53 5.03 -20.34
CA GLU A 113 9.71 4.68 -21.75
C GLU A 113 11.03 3.94 -21.98
N ALA A 114 12.14 4.42 -21.39
CA ALA A 114 13.46 3.78 -21.51
C ALA A 114 13.46 2.35 -20.96
N ASN A 115 12.60 2.05 -19.99
CA ASN A 115 12.48 0.75 -19.33
C ASN A 115 11.22 -0.03 -19.73
N ASN A 116 10.48 0.42 -20.76
CA ASN A 116 9.29 -0.25 -21.31
C ASN A 116 8.20 -0.61 -20.28
N TRP A 117 7.90 0.28 -19.35
CA TRP A 117 6.93 0.01 -18.27
C TRP A 117 5.55 -0.40 -18.76
N ALA A 118 5.10 0.15 -19.89
CA ALA A 118 3.81 -0.18 -20.49
C ALA A 118 3.66 -1.66 -20.86
N ASP A 119 4.78 -2.33 -21.21
CA ASP A 119 4.80 -3.76 -21.55
C ASP A 119 4.97 -4.67 -20.32
N LEU A 120 5.40 -4.09 -19.18
CA LEU A 120 5.75 -4.81 -17.96
C LEU A 120 4.64 -4.78 -16.91
N LEU A 121 3.69 -3.87 -17.04
CA LEU A 121 2.62 -3.66 -16.06
C LEU A 121 1.26 -4.10 -16.62
N PRO A 122 0.38 -4.71 -15.79
CA PRO A 122 -1.02 -4.83 -16.15
C PRO A 122 -1.63 -3.48 -16.48
N THR A 123 -2.50 -3.42 -17.49
CA THR A 123 -3.13 -2.16 -17.94
C THR A 123 -3.87 -1.43 -16.81
N SER A 124 -4.54 -2.18 -15.91
CA SER A 124 -5.21 -1.63 -14.74
C SER A 124 -4.24 -0.92 -13.78
N ILE A 125 -3.06 -1.47 -13.57
CA ILE A 125 -2.02 -0.87 -12.72
C ILE A 125 -1.39 0.34 -13.40
N ALA A 126 -1.01 0.21 -14.68
CA ALA A 126 -0.44 1.30 -15.47
C ALA A 126 -1.34 2.54 -15.52
N ALA A 127 -2.66 2.34 -15.57
CA ALA A 127 -3.64 3.43 -15.60
C ALA A 127 -3.60 4.31 -14.33
N HIS A 128 -3.31 3.75 -13.16
CA HIS A 128 -3.17 4.50 -11.91
C HIS A 128 -1.85 5.30 -11.85
N MET A 129 -0.83 4.88 -12.60
CA MET A 129 0.49 5.51 -12.59
C MET A 129 0.63 6.64 -13.61
N GLN A 130 -0.36 6.79 -14.49
CA GLN A 130 -0.37 7.80 -15.55
C GLN A 130 -1.38 8.91 -15.24
N CYS A 131 -0.96 10.16 -15.46
CA CYS A 131 -1.73 11.37 -15.30
C CYS A 131 -1.81 12.05 -16.69
N GLU A 132 -3.00 12.07 -17.32
CA GLU A 132 -3.20 12.61 -18.68
C GLU A 132 -2.18 12.07 -19.72
N GLY A 133 -1.79 10.79 -19.57
CA GLY A 133 -0.85 10.13 -20.47
C GLY A 133 0.64 10.32 -20.12
N THR A 134 0.94 11.03 -19.03
CA THR A 134 2.29 11.22 -18.48
C THR A 134 2.49 10.28 -17.30
N TRP A 135 3.63 9.60 -17.22
CA TRP A 135 3.97 8.81 -16.03
C TRP A 135 4.36 9.73 -14.88
N CYS A 136 3.62 9.67 -13.79
CA CYS A 136 3.80 10.51 -12.59
C CYS A 136 4.10 9.72 -11.32
N ALA A 137 3.99 8.39 -11.37
CA ALA A 137 4.31 7.50 -10.26
C ALA A 137 4.90 6.18 -10.74
N ALA A 138 5.69 5.53 -9.88
CA ALA A 138 6.29 4.22 -10.10
C ALA A 138 5.65 3.20 -9.12
N PRO A 139 5.01 2.10 -9.61
CA PRO A 139 4.36 1.14 -8.74
C PRO A 139 5.38 0.23 -8.05
N VAL A 140 5.16 0.02 -6.75
CA VAL A 140 6.05 -0.79 -5.89
C VAL A 140 5.59 -2.24 -5.84
N ASN A 141 4.26 -2.46 -5.76
CA ASN A 141 3.66 -3.76 -5.50
C ASN A 141 2.20 -3.81 -5.96
N VAL A 142 1.60 -5.00 -5.81
CA VAL A 142 0.16 -5.16 -5.73
C VAL A 142 -0.15 -5.90 -4.43
N HIS A 143 -0.98 -5.29 -3.60
CA HIS A 143 -1.55 -5.91 -2.41
C HIS A 143 -2.89 -6.55 -2.72
N ARG A 144 -3.15 -7.69 -2.15
CA ARG A 144 -4.50 -8.21 -1.92
C ARG A 144 -4.97 -7.77 -0.55
N VAL A 145 -6.13 -7.14 -0.47
CA VAL A 145 -6.69 -6.60 0.78
C VAL A 145 -7.57 -7.60 1.51
N ASP A 146 -8.30 -8.41 0.77
CA ASP A 146 -9.34 -9.33 1.24
C ASP A 146 -8.77 -10.69 1.71
N TRP A 147 -7.90 -10.68 2.74
CA TRP A 147 -7.35 -11.88 3.34
C TRP A 147 -7.94 -12.18 4.73
N ILE A 148 -8.12 -13.48 5.03
CA ILE A 148 -8.21 -14.01 6.40
C ILE A 148 -6.89 -14.69 6.75
N TRP A 149 -6.26 -14.20 7.80
CA TRP A 149 -5.10 -14.79 8.44
C TRP A 149 -5.57 -15.56 9.66
N ALA A 150 -5.08 -16.78 9.89
CA ALA A 150 -5.49 -17.58 11.02
C ALA A 150 -4.31 -18.26 11.71
N ASN A 151 -4.39 -18.41 13.04
CA ASN A 151 -3.45 -19.21 13.80
C ASN A 151 -3.73 -20.72 13.56
N ALA A 152 -2.76 -21.42 12.97
CA ALA A 152 -2.93 -22.82 12.57
C ALA A 152 -3.17 -23.76 13.76
N GLU A 153 -2.47 -23.53 14.88
CA GLU A 153 -2.60 -24.36 16.10
C GLU A 153 -3.99 -24.21 16.74
N ILE A 154 -4.51 -22.96 16.84
CA ILE A 154 -5.85 -22.70 17.39
C ILE A 154 -6.91 -23.41 16.55
N LEU A 155 -6.84 -23.29 15.22
CA LEU A 155 -7.83 -23.91 14.33
C LEU A 155 -7.79 -25.45 14.45
N ALA A 156 -6.60 -26.04 14.40
CA ALA A 156 -6.40 -27.48 14.52
C ALA A 156 -6.88 -28.01 15.88
N ALA A 157 -6.55 -27.36 17.00
CA ALA A 157 -6.95 -27.74 18.34
C ALA A 157 -8.48 -27.71 18.54
N ASN A 158 -9.17 -26.86 17.79
CA ASN A 158 -10.62 -26.70 17.87
C ASN A 158 -11.36 -27.42 16.73
N ASN A 159 -10.71 -28.18 15.85
CA ASN A 159 -11.26 -28.79 14.65
C ASN A 159 -12.10 -27.78 13.83
N ILE A 160 -11.47 -26.67 13.47
CA ILE A 160 -12.00 -25.61 12.62
C ILE A 160 -11.21 -25.61 11.31
N GLU A 161 -11.90 -25.65 10.19
CA GLU A 161 -11.32 -25.42 8.86
C GLU A 161 -11.38 -23.93 8.51
N MET A 162 -10.58 -23.48 7.53
CA MET A 162 -10.67 -22.10 7.06
C MET A 162 -12.08 -21.85 6.49
N PRO A 163 -12.78 -20.81 6.97
CA PRO A 163 -14.14 -20.52 6.52
C PRO A 163 -14.15 -20.01 5.07
N THR A 164 -15.10 -20.49 4.28
CA THR A 164 -15.33 -20.08 2.88
C THR A 164 -16.60 -19.24 2.73
N THR A 165 -17.43 -19.18 3.77
CA THR A 165 -18.64 -18.35 3.84
C THR A 165 -18.69 -17.57 5.14
N TRP A 166 -19.39 -16.43 5.15
CA TRP A 166 -19.58 -15.65 6.39
C TRP A 166 -20.35 -16.45 7.45
N GLY A 167 -21.24 -17.35 7.04
CA GLY A 167 -21.92 -18.27 7.97
C GLY A 167 -20.95 -19.23 8.65
N GLU A 168 -20.00 -19.80 7.93
CA GLU A 168 -18.95 -20.65 8.49
C GLU A 168 -17.98 -19.85 9.37
N PHE A 169 -17.63 -18.61 8.98
CA PHE A 169 -16.83 -17.72 9.81
C PHE A 169 -17.51 -17.44 11.15
N ASN A 170 -18.80 -17.09 11.12
CA ASN A 170 -19.58 -16.82 12.33
C ASN A 170 -19.66 -18.07 13.24
N ALA A 171 -19.92 -19.25 12.65
CA ALA A 171 -19.97 -20.50 13.40
C ALA A 171 -18.62 -20.85 14.05
N ALA A 172 -17.51 -20.62 13.34
CA ALA A 172 -16.16 -20.79 13.87
C ALA A 172 -15.88 -19.80 15.02
N ALA A 173 -16.25 -18.55 14.85
CA ALA A 173 -16.08 -17.51 15.86
C ALA A 173 -16.86 -17.80 17.15
N GLU A 174 -18.14 -18.20 17.05
CA GLU A 174 -18.96 -18.59 18.19
C GLU A 174 -18.37 -19.81 18.94
N LYS A 175 -17.84 -20.79 18.21
CA LYS A 175 -17.18 -21.96 18.79
C LYS A 175 -15.92 -21.57 19.56
N LEU A 176 -15.14 -20.62 19.06
CA LEU A 176 -13.93 -20.11 19.72
C LEU A 176 -14.28 -19.29 20.98
N GLN A 177 -15.28 -18.43 20.90
CA GLN A 177 -15.78 -17.68 22.08
C GLN A 177 -16.24 -18.62 23.19
N ALA A 178 -16.94 -19.72 22.85
CA ALA A 178 -17.42 -20.69 23.82
C ALA A 178 -16.30 -21.36 24.64
N VAL A 179 -15.07 -21.39 24.11
CA VAL A 179 -13.87 -21.91 24.79
C VAL A 179 -12.93 -20.82 25.28
N GLY A 180 -13.35 -19.55 25.22
CA GLY A 180 -12.61 -18.39 25.77
C GLY A 180 -11.48 -17.86 24.90
N ILE A 181 -11.47 -18.20 23.60
CA ILE A 181 -10.50 -17.68 22.63
C ILE A 181 -11.11 -16.46 21.91
N ILE A 182 -10.35 -15.37 21.74
CA ILE A 182 -10.75 -14.22 20.95
C ILE A 182 -10.84 -14.65 19.48
N PRO A 183 -12.03 -14.59 18.84
CA PRO A 183 -12.15 -15.03 17.46
C PRO A 183 -11.43 -14.13 16.46
N LEU A 184 -11.60 -12.81 16.58
CA LEU A 184 -11.13 -11.82 15.62
C LEU A 184 -10.18 -10.81 16.28
N ALA A 185 -8.91 -10.85 15.93
CA ALA A 185 -7.96 -9.79 16.23
C ALA A 185 -8.26 -8.60 15.30
N HIS A 186 -8.50 -7.43 15.87
CA HIS A 186 -8.81 -6.22 15.13
C HIS A 186 -8.15 -5.02 15.78
N GLY A 187 -7.76 -4.05 14.98
CA GLY A 187 -7.28 -2.76 15.46
C GLY A 187 -8.41 -1.73 15.55
N GLY A 188 -8.17 -0.65 16.27
CA GLY A 188 -9.19 0.35 16.53
C GLY A 188 -9.02 1.64 15.73
N GLN A 189 -8.48 1.55 14.54
CA GLN A 189 -8.30 2.67 13.63
C GLN A 189 -9.34 2.60 12.50
N ALA A 190 -9.92 3.72 12.10
CA ALA A 190 -11.02 3.79 11.15
C ALA A 190 -10.76 3.05 9.83
N TRP A 191 -9.54 3.13 9.28
CA TRP A 191 -9.17 2.44 8.06
C TRP A 191 -9.22 0.90 8.20
N GLN A 192 -9.03 0.35 9.41
CA GLN A 192 -9.14 -1.08 9.66
C GLN A 192 -10.61 -1.52 9.67
N ASP A 193 -11.52 -0.70 10.22
CA ASP A 193 -12.97 -0.92 10.13
C ASP A 193 -13.41 -0.91 8.66
N ALA A 194 -12.90 0.06 7.86
CA ALA A 194 -13.15 0.16 6.44
C ALA A 194 -12.65 -1.06 5.65
N THR A 195 -11.46 -1.59 6.00
CA THR A 195 -10.90 -2.80 5.39
C THR A 195 -11.82 -4.00 5.60
N VAL A 196 -12.30 -4.21 6.82
CA VAL A 196 -13.25 -5.30 7.10
C VAL A 196 -14.59 -5.06 6.38
N PHE A 197 -15.10 -3.83 6.38
CA PHE A 197 -16.35 -3.50 5.71
C PHE A 197 -16.31 -3.82 4.21
N GLU A 198 -15.27 -3.39 3.48
CA GLU A 198 -15.21 -3.65 2.05
C GLU A 198 -15.14 -5.14 1.70
N THR A 199 -14.47 -5.95 2.56
CA THR A 199 -14.46 -7.41 2.36
C THR A 199 -15.84 -8.03 2.59
N VAL A 200 -16.62 -7.50 3.54
CA VAL A 200 -18.01 -7.94 3.77
C VAL A 200 -18.91 -7.52 2.62
N VAL A 201 -18.73 -6.30 2.07
CA VAL A 201 -19.47 -5.84 0.87
C VAL A 201 -19.22 -6.77 -0.31
N LEU A 202 -17.96 -7.09 -0.60
CA LEU A 202 -17.61 -8.02 -1.67
C LEU A 202 -18.20 -9.42 -1.40
N GLY A 203 -18.07 -9.90 -0.18
CA GLY A 203 -18.47 -11.27 0.18
C GLY A 203 -19.98 -11.53 0.24
N LEU A 204 -20.80 -10.51 0.52
CA LEU A 204 -22.25 -10.62 0.54
C LEU A 204 -22.93 -10.15 -0.74
N GLY A 205 -22.35 -9.15 -1.40
CA GLY A 205 -22.93 -8.54 -2.59
C GLY A 205 -22.32 -9.02 -3.90
N GLY A 206 -21.09 -9.54 -3.87
CA GLY A 206 -20.30 -9.86 -5.06
C GLY A 206 -19.70 -8.64 -5.73
N ALA A 207 -18.90 -8.86 -6.77
CA ALA A 207 -18.14 -7.81 -7.46
C ALA A 207 -19.03 -6.76 -8.12
N GLU A 208 -20.15 -7.15 -8.73
CA GLU A 208 -21.10 -6.22 -9.36
C GLU A 208 -21.70 -5.25 -8.33
N PHE A 209 -22.09 -5.77 -7.17
CA PHE A 209 -22.60 -4.93 -6.07
C PHE A 209 -21.51 -4.03 -5.48
N TYR A 210 -20.30 -4.56 -5.32
CA TYR A 210 -19.16 -3.77 -4.85
C TYR A 210 -18.88 -2.61 -5.79
N GLN A 211 -18.85 -2.86 -7.11
CA GLN A 211 -18.69 -1.82 -8.14
C GLN A 211 -19.76 -0.74 -8.01
N ALA A 212 -21.04 -1.13 -7.94
CA ALA A 212 -22.14 -0.17 -7.83
C ALA A 212 -22.07 0.65 -6.54
N ALA A 213 -21.80 0.00 -5.39
CA ALA A 213 -21.85 0.66 -4.08
C ALA A 213 -20.59 1.48 -3.75
N LEU A 214 -19.38 0.95 -4.03
CA LEU A 214 -18.11 1.49 -3.53
C LEU A 214 -17.18 2.06 -4.62
N VAL A 215 -17.59 1.99 -5.89
CA VAL A 215 -16.87 2.63 -7.00
C VAL A 215 -17.77 3.66 -7.68
N ASP A 216 -18.99 3.26 -8.09
CA ASP A 216 -19.93 4.13 -8.79
C ASP A 216 -20.79 4.98 -7.84
N LEU A 217 -20.82 4.63 -6.55
CA LEU A 217 -21.58 5.30 -5.48
C LEU A 217 -23.08 5.40 -5.78
N ASP A 218 -23.65 4.33 -6.35
CA ASP A 218 -25.07 4.24 -6.70
C ASP A 218 -25.95 4.34 -5.44
N PRO A 219 -26.84 5.35 -5.33
CA PRO A 219 -27.71 5.52 -4.17
C PRO A 219 -28.65 4.33 -3.90
N GLU A 220 -29.05 3.58 -4.95
CA GLU A 220 -29.91 2.40 -4.79
C GLU A 220 -29.11 1.25 -4.15
N ALA A 221 -27.85 1.05 -4.56
CA ALA A 221 -26.96 0.06 -3.94
C ALA A 221 -26.66 0.41 -2.47
N LEU A 222 -26.36 1.69 -2.20
CA LEU A 222 -25.99 2.17 -0.86
C LEU A 222 -27.12 2.05 0.17
N THR A 223 -28.39 2.07 -0.26
CA THR A 223 -29.57 1.98 0.64
C THR A 223 -30.31 0.65 0.54
N SER A 224 -29.74 -0.34 -0.15
CA SER A 224 -30.33 -1.64 -0.41
C SER A 224 -30.40 -2.56 0.82
N ASP A 225 -31.23 -3.60 0.74
CA ASP A 225 -31.27 -4.67 1.73
C ASP A 225 -29.92 -5.42 1.83
N THR A 226 -29.17 -5.50 0.73
CA THR A 226 -27.81 -6.07 0.72
C THR A 226 -26.85 -5.23 1.59
N MET A 227 -26.88 -3.90 1.48
CA MET A 227 -26.06 -3.03 2.31
C MET A 227 -26.49 -3.09 3.79
N ILE A 228 -27.79 -3.23 4.08
CA ILE A 228 -28.28 -3.49 5.45
C ILE A 228 -27.67 -4.78 5.99
N ALA A 229 -27.67 -5.87 5.20
CA ALA A 229 -27.08 -7.15 5.61
C ALA A 229 -25.56 -7.05 5.82
N VAL A 230 -24.87 -6.20 5.07
CA VAL A 230 -23.43 -5.91 5.29
C VAL A 230 -23.21 -5.29 6.66
N PHE A 231 -23.97 -4.26 7.04
CA PHE A 231 -23.86 -3.65 8.36
C PHE A 231 -24.30 -4.57 9.50
N ASP A 232 -25.26 -5.45 9.26
CA ASP A 232 -25.64 -6.50 10.23
C ASP A 232 -24.48 -7.49 10.47
N GLN A 233 -23.76 -7.88 9.40
CA GLN A 233 -22.56 -8.72 9.52
C GLN A 233 -21.43 -7.96 10.24
N MET A 234 -21.20 -6.68 9.95
CA MET A 234 -20.24 -5.85 10.69
C MET A 234 -20.55 -5.80 12.18
N ARG A 235 -21.82 -5.66 12.55
CA ARG A 235 -22.28 -5.71 13.94
C ARG A 235 -21.99 -7.06 14.60
N THR A 236 -22.22 -8.14 13.87
CA THR A 236 -21.91 -9.50 14.32
C THR A 236 -20.40 -9.66 14.56
N MET A 237 -19.58 -9.20 13.62
CA MET A 237 -18.12 -9.27 13.72
C MET A 237 -17.58 -8.42 14.87
N ARG A 238 -18.17 -7.26 15.15
CA ARG A 238 -17.80 -6.45 16.33
C ARG A 238 -17.93 -7.24 17.63
N GLY A 239 -18.89 -8.15 17.71
CA GLY A 239 -19.06 -9.06 18.86
C GLY A 239 -17.95 -10.11 19.02
N TYR A 240 -17.10 -10.30 18.03
CA TYR A 240 -15.96 -11.24 18.04
C TYR A 240 -14.63 -10.58 18.40
N VAL A 241 -14.59 -9.24 18.45
CA VAL A 241 -13.40 -8.45 18.80
C VAL A 241 -13.35 -8.21 20.31
N ASP A 242 -12.17 -8.22 20.89
CA ASP A 242 -11.97 -7.91 22.32
C ASP A 242 -12.27 -6.45 22.67
N ASP A 243 -12.48 -6.17 23.98
CA ASP A 243 -12.86 -4.84 24.45
C ASP A 243 -11.71 -3.80 24.40
N ASN A 244 -10.47 -4.25 24.27
CA ASN A 244 -9.27 -3.37 24.32
C ASN A 244 -8.74 -3.02 22.93
N PHE A 245 -9.52 -3.16 21.87
CA PHE A 245 -9.07 -2.95 20.48
C PHE A 245 -8.86 -1.47 20.11
N SER A 246 -9.53 -0.54 20.79
CA SER A 246 -9.53 0.89 20.46
C SER A 246 -8.11 1.45 20.38
N GLY A 247 -7.76 2.06 19.25
CA GLY A 247 -6.45 2.65 19.00
C GLY A 247 -5.31 1.63 18.77
N ARG A 248 -5.61 0.32 18.74
CA ARG A 248 -4.63 -0.72 18.44
C ARG A 248 -4.18 -0.61 17.00
N ASP A 249 -2.85 -0.61 16.79
CA ASP A 249 -2.29 -0.69 15.46
C ASP A 249 -2.50 -2.08 14.84
N TRP A 250 -2.60 -2.14 13.53
CA TRP A 250 -2.88 -3.37 12.77
C TRP A 250 -1.85 -4.49 13.02
N ASN A 251 -0.58 -4.17 13.13
CA ASN A 251 0.49 -5.12 13.40
C ASN A 251 0.44 -5.69 14.82
N LEU A 252 -0.12 -4.95 15.79
CA LEU A 252 -0.39 -5.49 17.12
C LEU A 252 -1.56 -6.48 17.10
N ALA A 253 -2.57 -6.26 16.26
CA ALA A 253 -3.62 -7.25 16.01
C ALA A 253 -3.04 -8.50 15.33
N THR A 254 -2.13 -8.35 14.35
CA THR A 254 -1.40 -9.47 13.74
C THR A 254 -0.60 -10.24 14.80
N ALA A 255 0.07 -9.55 15.72
CA ALA A 255 0.82 -10.19 16.82
C ALA A 255 -0.09 -11.03 17.73
N MET A 256 -1.36 -10.66 17.94
CA MET A 256 -2.30 -11.50 18.71
C MET A 256 -2.55 -12.84 18.03
N VAL A 257 -2.65 -12.86 16.70
CA VAL A 257 -2.77 -14.13 15.93
C VAL A 257 -1.47 -14.93 16.01
N MET A 258 -0.32 -14.29 15.83
CA MET A 258 0.99 -14.94 15.93
C MET A 258 1.21 -15.61 17.30
N ASN A 259 0.79 -14.95 18.37
CA ASN A 259 0.99 -15.40 19.74
C ASN A 259 -0.09 -16.37 20.25
N GLY A 260 -1.11 -16.68 19.44
CA GLY A 260 -2.21 -17.54 19.86
C GLY A 260 -3.20 -16.88 20.83
N GLU A 261 -3.23 -15.55 20.89
CA GLU A 261 -4.20 -14.78 21.69
C GLU A 261 -5.54 -14.64 20.98
N ALA A 262 -5.52 -14.62 19.63
CA ALA A 262 -6.69 -14.59 18.77
C ALA A 262 -6.57 -15.59 17.63
N ALA A 263 -7.71 -16.02 17.08
CA ALA A 263 -7.74 -17.05 16.04
C ALA A 263 -7.57 -16.47 14.63
N PHE A 264 -8.28 -15.38 14.31
CA PHE A 264 -8.34 -14.80 12.98
C PHE A 264 -7.97 -13.32 12.98
N GLN A 265 -7.51 -12.84 11.82
CA GLN A 265 -7.45 -11.42 11.47
C GLN A 265 -7.90 -11.26 10.03
N ILE A 266 -8.72 -10.23 9.74
CA ILE A 266 -9.02 -9.78 8.37
C ILE A 266 -8.16 -8.55 8.12
N MET A 267 -7.21 -8.67 7.19
CA MET A 267 -6.22 -7.64 6.89
C MET A 267 -5.51 -7.97 5.58
N GLY A 268 -5.08 -6.97 4.84
CA GLY A 268 -4.32 -7.17 3.62
C GLY A 268 -3.01 -7.94 3.84
N ASP A 269 -2.40 -8.32 2.73
CA ASP A 269 -1.22 -9.21 2.72
C ASP A 269 0.04 -8.60 3.38
N TRP A 270 0.06 -7.31 3.69
CA TRP A 270 1.11 -6.73 4.55
C TRP A 270 1.16 -7.37 5.95
N ALA A 271 0.06 -7.97 6.42
CA ALA A 271 0.08 -8.77 7.66
C ALA A 271 0.99 -9.99 7.51
N LYS A 272 1.07 -10.62 6.34
CA LYS A 272 2.00 -11.71 6.05
C LYS A 272 3.45 -11.30 6.27
N GLY A 273 3.80 -10.05 5.88
CA GLY A 273 5.14 -9.50 6.13
C GLY A 273 5.55 -9.56 7.60
N GLU A 274 4.62 -9.31 8.53
CA GLU A 274 4.87 -9.42 9.98
C GLU A 274 5.08 -10.88 10.43
N PHE A 275 4.23 -11.83 9.96
CA PHE A 275 4.40 -13.25 10.25
C PHE A 275 5.78 -13.75 9.79
N VAL A 276 6.16 -13.43 8.54
CA VAL A 276 7.46 -13.83 7.96
C VAL A 276 8.63 -13.14 8.67
N ALA A 277 8.51 -11.86 9.03
CA ALA A 277 9.54 -11.15 9.80
C ALA A 277 9.74 -11.76 11.19
N ALA A 278 8.70 -12.35 11.78
CA ALA A 278 8.75 -13.10 13.03
C ALA A 278 9.28 -14.54 12.87
N GLY A 279 9.58 -14.98 11.65
CA GLY A 279 10.07 -16.32 11.34
C GLY A 279 9.01 -17.40 11.29
N GLN A 280 7.74 -17.01 11.14
CA GLN A 280 6.62 -17.94 10.98
C GLN A 280 6.44 -18.35 9.52
N GLU A 281 6.00 -19.59 9.32
CA GLU A 281 5.85 -20.21 7.99
C GLU A 281 4.36 -20.39 7.61
N PRO A 282 3.93 -19.95 6.39
CA PRO A 282 2.57 -20.15 5.93
C PRO A 282 2.25 -21.65 5.74
N GLY A 283 1.05 -22.04 6.19
CA GLY A 283 0.61 -23.45 6.18
C GLY A 283 1.12 -24.28 7.36
N VAL A 284 2.01 -23.74 8.19
CA VAL A 284 2.58 -24.39 9.38
C VAL A 284 2.17 -23.63 10.64
N ASP A 285 2.58 -22.38 10.77
CA ASP A 285 2.31 -21.55 11.94
C ASP A 285 1.02 -20.73 11.76
N PHE A 286 0.79 -20.27 10.54
CA PHE A 286 -0.40 -19.52 10.17
C PHE A 286 -1.00 -20.00 8.85
N LEU A 287 -2.28 -19.77 8.68
CA LEU A 287 -3.03 -20.07 7.45
C LEU A 287 -3.47 -18.76 6.78
N CYS A 288 -3.58 -18.80 5.45
CA CYS A 288 -4.09 -17.72 4.63
C CYS A 288 -5.22 -18.23 3.73
N ALA A 289 -6.29 -17.47 3.61
CA ALA A 289 -7.34 -17.65 2.62
C ALA A 289 -7.94 -16.30 2.22
N SER A 290 -8.58 -16.23 1.05
CA SER A 290 -9.45 -15.11 0.73
C SER A 290 -10.59 -15.00 1.74
N THR A 291 -11.07 -13.76 1.99
CA THR A 291 -12.35 -13.59 2.71
C THR A 291 -13.49 -14.22 1.92
N PRO A 292 -14.59 -14.62 2.60
CA PRO A 292 -15.73 -15.21 1.90
C PRO A 292 -16.25 -14.32 0.77
N GLY A 293 -16.40 -14.89 -0.42
CA GLY A 293 -16.88 -14.23 -1.63
C GLY A 293 -16.00 -14.49 -2.85
N ASP A 294 -16.55 -14.20 -4.03
CA ASP A 294 -15.84 -14.34 -5.29
C ASP A 294 -15.34 -12.96 -5.75
N GLY A 295 -14.03 -12.75 -5.71
CA GLY A 295 -13.39 -11.51 -6.12
C GLY A 295 -12.04 -11.28 -5.48
N TYR A 296 -11.43 -10.15 -5.83
CA TYR A 296 -10.12 -9.75 -5.35
C TYR A 296 -10.11 -8.23 -5.15
N LEU A 297 -9.85 -7.77 -3.94
CA LEU A 297 -9.65 -6.36 -3.65
C LEU A 297 -8.17 -6.02 -3.74
N TYR A 298 -7.83 -5.13 -4.68
CA TYR A 298 -6.43 -4.75 -4.85
C TYR A 298 -6.11 -3.35 -4.34
N ASN A 299 -4.88 -3.19 -3.88
CA ASN A 299 -4.22 -1.92 -3.58
C ASN A 299 -2.83 -1.89 -4.21
N VAL A 300 -2.42 -0.75 -4.75
CA VAL A 300 -1.10 -0.55 -5.35
C VAL A 300 -0.39 0.57 -4.61
N ASP A 301 0.67 0.24 -3.90
CA ASP A 301 1.57 1.26 -3.40
C ASP A 301 2.47 1.74 -4.54
N SER A 302 2.70 3.03 -4.60
CA SER A 302 3.57 3.65 -5.58
C SER A 302 4.34 4.82 -4.97
N PHE A 303 5.44 5.21 -5.61
CA PHE A 303 6.11 6.48 -5.34
C PHE A 303 5.75 7.47 -6.44
N ALA A 304 5.01 8.52 -6.09
CA ALA A 304 4.81 9.69 -6.93
C ALA A 304 5.97 10.66 -6.74
N MET A 305 6.51 11.18 -7.83
CA MET A 305 7.61 12.13 -7.82
C MET A 305 7.05 13.56 -7.81
N PHE A 306 7.55 14.38 -6.89
CA PHE A 306 7.12 15.78 -6.76
C PHE A 306 8.08 16.71 -7.52
N GLU A 307 7.56 17.83 -8.04
CA GLU A 307 8.40 18.86 -8.65
C GLU A 307 9.45 19.36 -7.64
N VAL A 308 10.72 19.27 -8.01
CA VAL A 308 11.86 19.67 -7.18
C VAL A 308 12.89 20.46 -8.01
N ASP A 309 13.55 21.40 -7.36
CA ASP A 309 14.66 22.15 -7.93
C ASP A 309 15.99 21.40 -7.70
N GLY A 310 16.86 21.43 -8.70
CA GLY A 310 18.23 20.91 -8.62
C GLY A 310 18.45 19.57 -9.31
N GLU A 311 19.56 19.47 -10.02
CA GLU A 311 19.94 18.30 -10.82
C GLU A 311 20.11 17.03 -9.95
N ASP A 312 20.63 17.15 -8.74
CA ASP A 312 20.84 16.03 -7.82
C ASP A 312 19.51 15.39 -7.40
N LYS A 313 18.46 16.17 -7.11
CA LYS A 313 17.15 15.67 -6.75
C LYS A 313 16.41 15.06 -7.95
N GLN A 314 16.51 15.69 -9.12
CA GLN A 314 15.93 15.15 -10.36
C GLN A 314 16.62 13.82 -10.76
N ALA A 315 17.94 13.74 -10.60
CA ALA A 315 18.66 12.48 -10.77
C ALA A 315 18.26 11.44 -9.72
N GLY A 316 17.99 11.88 -8.48
CA GLY A 316 17.44 11.01 -7.42
C GLY A 316 16.08 10.43 -7.78
N GLN A 317 15.18 11.23 -8.36
CA GLN A 317 13.88 10.76 -8.83
C GLN A 317 14.02 9.72 -9.94
N ALA A 318 14.85 10.00 -10.93
CA ALA A 318 15.08 9.06 -12.03
C ALA A 318 15.66 7.73 -11.53
N LEU A 319 16.67 7.77 -10.67
CA LEU A 319 17.25 6.58 -10.05
C LEU A 319 16.22 5.81 -9.20
N LEU A 320 15.44 6.52 -8.37
CA LEU A 320 14.41 5.89 -7.54
C LEU A 320 13.35 5.18 -8.39
N ALA A 321 12.86 5.85 -9.43
CA ALA A 321 11.87 5.29 -10.36
C ALA A 321 12.40 4.04 -11.08
N GLU A 322 13.66 4.08 -11.53
CA GLU A 322 14.33 2.93 -12.16
C GLU A 322 14.47 1.75 -11.20
N LEU A 323 14.93 1.99 -9.97
CA LEU A 323 15.13 0.96 -8.96
C LEU A 323 13.81 0.33 -8.50
N VAL A 324 12.79 1.14 -8.24
CA VAL A 324 11.44 0.66 -7.84
C VAL A 324 10.86 -0.30 -8.88
N MET A 325 11.11 -0.04 -10.15
CA MET A 325 10.70 -0.93 -11.23
C MET A 325 11.76 -1.99 -11.59
N GLY A 326 12.88 -2.03 -10.88
CA GLY A 326 13.89 -3.07 -11.05
C GLY A 326 13.39 -4.46 -10.65
N PRO A 327 13.67 -5.54 -11.42
CA PRO A 327 13.16 -6.87 -11.12
C PRO A 327 13.61 -7.40 -9.75
N ASN A 328 14.86 -7.13 -9.35
CA ASN A 328 15.38 -7.55 -8.06
C ASN A 328 14.64 -6.87 -6.89
N PHE A 329 14.40 -5.56 -6.99
CA PHE A 329 13.61 -4.84 -5.99
C PHE A 329 12.18 -5.39 -5.93
N GLN A 330 11.52 -5.55 -7.08
CA GLN A 330 10.16 -6.10 -7.16
C GLN A 330 10.05 -7.50 -6.54
N GLU A 331 11.08 -8.32 -6.63
CA GLU A 331 11.11 -9.64 -5.99
C GLU A 331 11.35 -9.51 -4.47
N VAL A 332 12.50 -8.95 -4.06
CA VAL A 332 12.95 -8.99 -2.66
C VAL A 332 12.07 -8.12 -1.75
N PHE A 333 11.66 -6.93 -2.22
CA PHE A 333 10.74 -6.07 -1.48
C PHE A 333 9.42 -6.78 -1.20
N ASN A 334 8.81 -7.37 -2.23
CA ASN A 334 7.50 -8.00 -2.12
C ASN A 334 7.50 -9.28 -1.28
N MET A 335 8.60 -10.04 -1.29
CA MET A 335 8.78 -11.18 -0.37
C MET A 335 8.79 -10.72 1.11
N ASN A 336 9.42 -9.58 1.42
CA ASN A 336 9.43 -9.03 2.77
C ASN A 336 8.11 -8.35 3.15
N LYS A 337 7.48 -7.63 2.21
CA LYS A 337 6.26 -6.85 2.43
C LYS A 337 5.01 -7.73 2.54
N GLY A 338 5.06 -8.93 1.96
CA GLY A 338 3.93 -9.86 1.92
C GLY A 338 3.09 -9.77 0.65
N SER A 339 3.31 -8.77 -0.19
CA SER A 339 2.61 -8.48 -1.44
C SER A 339 3.15 -9.29 -2.64
N ILE A 340 2.66 -8.97 -3.83
CA ILE A 340 3.18 -9.50 -5.09
C ILE A 340 3.77 -8.38 -5.95
N PRO A 341 4.70 -8.69 -6.86
CA PRO A 341 5.27 -7.71 -7.78
C PRO A 341 4.21 -7.00 -8.63
N ALA A 342 4.39 -5.71 -8.89
CA ALA A 342 3.58 -4.98 -9.87
C ALA A 342 3.90 -5.40 -11.31
N ARG A 343 5.15 -5.86 -11.56
CA ARG A 343 5.62 -6.35 -12.86
C ARG A 343 5.14 -7.77 -13.14
N THR A 344 4.77 -8.03 -14.39
CA THR A 344 4.28 -9.34 -14.85
C THR A 344 5.40 -10.32 -15.20
N ASP A 345 6.65 -9.89 -15.34
CA ASP A 345 7.80 -10.69 -15.76
C ASP A 345 8.72 -11.13 -14.61
N VAL A 346 8.37 -10.81 -13.35
CA VAL A 346 9.09 -11.29 -12.17
C VAL A 346 8.62 -12.69 -11.81
N SER A 347 9.57 -13.65 -11.67
CA SER A 347 9.23 -15.02 -11.26
C SER A 347 8.70 -15.06 -9.83
N LEU A 348 7.66 -15.87 -9.62
CA LEU A 348 7.09 -16.12 -8.29
C LEU A 348 7.61 -17.43 -7.66
N ASP A 349 8.59 -18.09 -8.28
CA ASP A 349 9.12 -19.38 -7.79
C ASP A 349 9.72 -19.29 -6.37
N GLY A 350 10.25 -18.10 -6.00
CA GLY A 350 10.78 -17.83 -4.67
C GLY A 350 9.75 -17.38 -3.63
N PHE A 351 8.52 -17.12 -4.06
CA PHE A 351 7.45 -16.64 -3.18
C PHE A 351 6.73 -17.80 -2.48
N ASP A 352 6.18 -17.52 -1.30
CA ASP A 352 5.38 -18.47 -0.54
C ASP A 352 4.03 -18.81 -1.19
N ALA A 353 3.36 -19.85 -0.67
CA ALA A 353 2.10 -20.32 -1.21
C ALA A 353 0.96 -19.27 -1.17
N CYS A 354 0.94 -18.37 -0.16
CA CYS A 354 -0.05 -17.31 -0.08
C CYS A 354 0.16 -16.27 -1.20
N ALA A 355 1.41 -15.87 -1.48
CA ALA A 355 1.70 -14.94 -2.57
C ALA A 355 1.43 -15.56 -3.94
N GLN A 356 1.77 -16.84 -4.14
CA GLN A 356 1.46 -17.56 -5.38
C GLN A 356 -0.05 -17.67 -5.60
N LEU A 357 -0.84 -17.94 -4.54
CA LEU A 357 -2.30 -17.92 -4.58
C LEU A 357 -2.81 -16.51 -4.95
N SER A 358 -2.28 -15.47 -4.30
CA SER A 358 -2.65 -14.07 -4.60
C SER A 358 -2.48 -13.74 -6.08
N ALA A 359 -1.34 -14.11 -6.67
CA ALA A 359 -1.07 -13.81 -8.07
C ALA A 359 -1.95 -14.62 -9.03
N ALA A 360 -2.23 -15.89 -8.71
CA ALA A 360 -3.14 -16.73 -9.50
C ALA A 360 -4.58 -16.16 -9.48
N ASP A 361 -5.06 -15.79 -8.29
CA ASP A 361 -6.41 -15.22 -8.11
C ASP A 361 -6.51 -13.84 -8.78
N MET A 362 -5.47 -12.99 -8.69
CA MET A 362 -5.45 -11.70 -9.39
C MET A 362 -5.59 -11.87 -10.90
N SER A 363 -4.90 -12.87 -11.49
CA SER A 363 -5.00 -13.16 -12.91
C SER A 363 -6.41 -13.60 -13.29
N SER A 364 -6.98 -14.57 -12.57
CA SER A 364 -8.32 -15.11 -12.86
C SER A 364 -9.41 -14.05 -12.67
N THR A 365 -9.37 -13.28 -11.57
CA THR A 365 -10.36 -12.23 -11.30
C THR A 365 -10.26 -11.05 -12.29
N SER A 366 -9.06 -10.77 -12.82
CA SER A 366 -8.89 -9.80 -13.91
C SER A 366 -9.55 -10.27 -15.21
N GLU A 367 -9.45 -11.57 -15.53
CA GLU A 367 -10.11 -12.15 -16.71
C GLU A 367 -11.64 -12.20 -16.55
N ASP A 368 -12.12 -12.51 -15.36
CA ASP A 368 -13.54 -12.66 -15.04
C ASP A 368 -14.24 -11.31 -14.74
N GLY A 369 -13.47 -10.20 -14.61
CA GLY A 369 -14.02 -8.88 -14.30
C GLY A 369 -14.42 -8.71 -12.83
N THR A 370 -13.85 -9.52 -11.92
CA THR A 370 -14.10 -9.47 -10.46
C THR A 370 -12.90 -8.95 -9.65
N LEU A 371 -11.90 -8.38 -10.35
CA LEU A 371 -10.80 -7.63 -9.75
C LEU A 371 -11.25 -6.21 -9.42
N MET A 372 -11.43 -5.89 -8.14
CA MET A 372 -12.00 -4.63 -7.68
C MET A 372 -10.97 -3.73 -7.00
N PRO A 373 -10.96 -2.41 -7.28
CA PRO A 373 -10.10 -1.47 -6.57
C PRO A 373 -10.59 -1.29 -5.12
N SER A 374 -9.70 -1.39 -4.14
CA SER A 374 -10.04 -1.16 -2.74
C SER A 374 -10.44 0.31 -2.49
N TYR A 375 -11.64 0.56 -1.97
CA TYR A 375 -12.00 1.90 -1.53
C TYR A 375 -11.29 2.28 -0.24
N ALA A 376 -11.19 1.35 0.71
CA ALA A 376 -10.57 1.59 2.01
C ALA A 376 -9.08 1.96 1.91
N HIS A 377 -8.42 1.53 0.83
CA HIS A 377 -7.01 1.82 0.57
C HIS A 377 -6.79 2.83 -0.56
N GLY A 378 -7.82 3.60 -0.90
CA GLY A 378 -7.72 4.76 -1.79
C GLY A 378 -7.44 4.39 -3.25
N MET A 379 -7.93 3.22 -3.74
CA MET A 379 -7.81 2.84 -5.15
C MET A 379 -9.08 3.17 -5.96
N ALA A 380 -10.26 3.23 -5.31
CA ALA A 380 -11.54 3.39 -6.00
C ALA A 380 -12.03 4.86 -6.04
N LEU A 381 -11.82 5.60 -4.97
CA LEU A 381 -12.47 6.89 -4.72
C LEU A 381 -11.47 7.99 -4.37
N PHE A 382 -11.85 9.23 -4.59
CA PHE A 382 -11.14 10.40 -4.05
C PHE A 382 -11.28 10.48 -2.53
N GLY A 383 -10.33 11.18 -1.89
CA GLY A 383 -10.23 11.21 -0.43
C GLY A 383 -11.49 11.69 0.29
N ALA A 384 -12.28 12.61 -0.29
CA ALA A 384 -13.50 13.12 0.32
C ALA A 384 -14.59 12.04 0.45
N GLN A 385 -14.85 11.29 -0.63
CA GLN A 385 -15.86 10.23 -0.65
C GLN A 385 -15.42 9.03 0.21
N SER A 386 -14.15 8.61 0.06
CA SER A 386 -13.60 7.51 0.86
C SER A 386 -13.67 7.82 2.36
N GLY A 387 -13.32 9.05 2.76
CA GLY A 387 -13.41 9.50 4.14
C GLY A 387 -14.84 9.49 4.66
N ALA A 388 -15.80 9.98 3.86
CA ALA A 388 -17.22 9.99 4.24
C ALA A 388 -17.79 8.60 4.49
N ILE A 389 -17.43 7.61 3.66
CA ILE A 389 -17.81 6.20 3.88
C ILE A 389 -17.16 5.66 5.16
N THR A 390 -15.87 5.87 5.32
CA THR A 390 -15.08 5.38 6.46
C THR A 390 -15.61 5.91 7.79
N ASP A 391 -15.98 7.19 7.84
CA ASP A 391 -16.57 7.80 9.06
C ASP A 391 -17.89 7.13 9.47
N VAL A 392 -18.77 6.83 8.50
CA VAL A 392 -20.04 6.13 8.75
C VAL A 392 -19.82 4.69 9.19
N VAL A 393 -18.93 3.97 8.53
CA VAL A 393 -18.54 2.58 8.87
C VAL A 393 -18.00 2.52 10.29
N THR A 394 -17.07 3.41 10.65
CA THR A 394 -16.48 3.48 11.99
C THR A 394 -17.52 3.86 13.04
N ALA A 395 -18.43 4.79 12.75
CA ALA A 395 -19.51 5.16 13.65
C ALA A 395 -20.44 3.96 13.92
N HIS A 396 -20.81 3.19 12.89
CA HIS A 396 -21.61 1.98 13.05
C HIS A 396 -20.88 0.92 13.86
N PHE A 397 -19.62 0.62 13.53
CA PHE A 397 -18.84 -0.42 14.20
C PHE A 397 -18.66 -0.14 15.70
N ASN A 398 -18.56 1.13 16.09
CA ASN A 398 -18.27 1.57 17.45
C ASN A 398 -19.50 2.09 18.25
N SER A 399 -20.73 1.91 17.73
CA SER A 399 -21.95 2.36 18.41
C SER A 399 -23.08 1.32 18.28
N ASP A 400 -24.24 1.60 18.89
CA ASP A 400 -25.46 0.79 18.77
C ASP A 400 -26.38 1.26 17.62
N MET A 401 -25.87 2.04 16.66
CA MET A 401 -26.63 2.52 15.50
C MET A 401 -27.16 1.33 14.70
N SER A 402 -28.44 1.33 14.36
CA SER A 402 -29.03 0.25 13.57
C SER A 402 -28.51 0.28 12.12
N SER A 403 -28.45 -0.89 11.47
CA SER A 403 -28.03 -0.99 10.06
C SER A 403 -28.94 -0.17 9.13
N ALA A 404 -30.26 -0.11 9.43
CA ALA A 404 -31.20 0.69 8.65
C ALA A 404 -30.96 2.21 8.77
N GLU A 405 -30.54 2.72 9.94
CA GLU A 405 -30.13 4.11 10.12
C GLU A 405 -28.79 4.37 9.43
N THR A 406 -27.86 3.41 9.50
CA THR A 406 -26.51 3.53 8.93
C THR A 406 -26.55 3.69 7.42
N VAL A 407 -27.36 2.92 6.68
CA VAL A 407 -27.45 3.03 5.21
C VAL A 407 -27.99 4.38 4.77
N GLN A 408 -28.90 5.01 5.54
CA GLN A 408 -29.37 6.36 5.24
C GLN A 408 -28.26 7.39 5.50
N MET A 409 -27.54 7.25 6.63
CA MET A 409 -26.39 8.12 6.93
C MET A 409 -25.29 7.99 5.88
N LEU A 410 -25.06 6.77 5.35
CA LEU A 410 -24.09 6.52 4.29
C LEU A 410 -24.46 7.27 3.01
N ALA A 411 -25.69 7.15 2.55
CA ALA A 411 -26.17 7.85 1.36
C ALA A 411 -26.10 9.38 1.51
N ASP A 412 -26.48 9.90 2.69
CA ASP A 412 -26.41 11.32 3.00
C ASP A 412 -24.95 11.83 3.05
N ALA A 413 -24.03 11.06 3.66
CA ALA A 413 -22.63 11.40 3.77
C ALA A 413 -21.97 11.48 2.38
N ILE A 414 -22.23 10.50 1.50
CA ILE A 414 -21.73 10.49 0.14
C ILE A 414 -22.30 11.68 -0.65
N THR A 415 -23.60 11.95 -0.58
CA THR A 415 -24.23 13.10 -1.25
C THR A 415 -23.57 14.42 -0.84
N ASN A 416 -23.20 14.57 0.44
CA ASN A 416 -22.56 15.78 0.96
C ASN A 416 -21.05 15.87 0.60
N SER A 417 -20.43 14.79 0.15
CA SER A 417 -19.00 14.73 -0.21
C SER A 417 -18.75 14.96 -1.72
N MET A 418 -19.82 14.96 -2.54
CA MET A 418 -19.79 15.24 -3.98
C MET A 418 -19.80 16.76 -4.23
#